data_ecff8134a56b992f93d413838d390f90
#
_entry.id   ecff8134a56b992f93d413838d390f90
#
_cell.length_a   1.000
_cell.length_b   1.000
_cell.length_c   1.000
_cell.angle_alpha   90.00
_cell.angle_beta   90.00
_cell.angle_gamma   90.00
#
_symmetry.space_group_name_H-M   'P 1'
#
loop_
_entity.id
_entity.type
_entity.pdbx_description
1 polymer ?
#
loop_
_entity_poly.entity_id
_entity_poly.type
_entity_poly.pdbx_seq_one_letter_code
_entity_poly.pdbx_strand_id
1 'polypeptide(L)'
;MDPATRYLNQLEAAQRQLLVFARELNLLYQSERARAAELEEALRRLEESYLDMVKTLAFVVEAKDPTTRAHLDRTHDYATALAQVVDADLASDHCLRYGFLLHDVGKVGVPEAILNKPGPLDEEEWLIMRMHPEMGVQMVSGIKSLGPAVEVIRSHHERWDGRGYPSGLVGEEIPLSARIFSVCDAFDAMTSDRPYRRALPFEQAVDQIIAGTGTQFDPAMAQAFVSITNLEALHASLHTRFSPHSPRERILAR
;
A
#
# COMPACT_ATOMS: atom_id res chain seq x y z
N MET A 1 -73.15 12.20 -26.39
CA MET A 1 -71.69 12.55 -26.46
C MET A 1 -71.14 11.84 -27.67
N ASP A 2 -70.62 12.59 -28.60
CA ASP A 2 -70.05 12.06 -29.87
C ASP A 2 -68.86 11.11 -29.55
N PRO A 3 -68.72 9.94 -30.20
CA PRO A 3 -67.61 8.99 -30.06
C PRO A 3 -66.24 9.64 -30.17
N ALA A 4 -66.07 10.61 -31.04
CA ALA A 4 -64.81 11.35 -31.22
C ALA A 4 -64.42 12.18 -29.98
N THR A 5 -65.38 12.85 -29.36
CA THR A 5 -65.18 13.61 -28.09
C THR A 5 -64.76 12.69 -26.94
N ARG A 6 -65.35 11.48 -26.87
CA ARG A 6 -64.99 10.48 -25.86
C ARG A 6 -63.57 9.98 -26.04
N TYR A 7 -63.13 9.73 -27.25
CA TYR A 7 -61.78 9.29 -27.58
C TYR A 7 -60.76 10.36 -27.26
N LEU A 8 -61.00 11.63 -27.60
CA LEU A 8 -60.13 12.76 -27.29
C LEU A 8 -59.94 12.93 -25.78
N ASN A 9 -61.04 12.85 -25.01
CA ASN A 9 -60.95 12.93 -23.53
C ASN A 9 -60.14 11.78 -22.92
N GLN A 10 -60.23 10.56 -23.46
CA GLN A 10 -59.40 9.41 -23.03
C GLN A 10 -57.91 9.62 -23.36
N LEU A 11 -57.62 10.15 -24.54
CA LEU A 11 -56.25 10.45 -24.95
C LEU A 11 -55.60 11.51 -24.05
N GLU A 12 -56.32 12.59 -23.77
CA GLU A 12 -55.83 13.64 -22.85
C GLU A 12 -55.63 13.13 -21.43
N ALA A 13 -56.49 12.23 -20.93
CA ALA A 13 -56.34 11.62 -19.61
C ALA A 13 -55.09 10.72 -19.56
N ALA A 14 -54.88 9.90 -20.59
CA ALA A 14 -53.70 9.05 -20.71
C ALA A 14 -52.42 9.88 -20.79
N GLN A 15 -52.44 10.96 -21.58
CA GLN A 15 -51.31 11.88 -21.69
C GLN A 15 -50.96 12.56 -20.36
N ARG A 16 -51.96 12.99 -19.59
CA ARG A 16 -51.75 13.53 -18.23
C ARG A 16 -51.14 12.50 -17.28
N GLN A 17 -51.63 11.26 -17.30
CA GLN A 17 -51.07 10.18 -16.50
C GLN A 17 -49.60 9.88 -16.86
N LEU A 18 -49.29 9.88 -18.14
CA LEU A 18 -47.92 9.67 -18.63
C LEU A 18 -46.94 10.75 -18.15
N LEU A 19 -47.40 12.01 -18.17
CA LEU A 19 -46.60 13.15 -17.65
C LEU A 19 -46.35 13.05 -16.14
N VAL A 20 -47.34 12.65 -15.37
CA VAL A 20 -47.19 12.43 -13.91
C VAL A 20 -46.20 11.31 -13.65
N PHE A 21 -46.35 10.17 -14.34
CA PHE A 21 -45.47 9.03 -14.20
C PHE A 21 -44.02 9.38 -14.60
N ALA A 22 -43.82 10.10 -15.72
CA ALA A 22 -42.49 10.56 -16.13
C ALA A 22 -41.85 11.49 -15.09
N ARG A 23 -42.64 12.34 -14.43
CA ARG A 23 -42.13 13.21 -13.37
C ARG A 23 -41.72 12.42 -12.11
N GLU A 24 -42.56 11.46 -11.71
CA GLU A 24 -42.23 10.59 -10.56
C GLU A 24 -41.01 9.75 -10.82
N LEU A 25 -40.87 9.18 -12.02
CA LEU A 25 -39.72 8.41 -12.43
C LEU A 25 -38.41 9.27 -12.40
N ASN A 26 -38.49 10.52 -12.88
CA ASN A 26 -37.38 11.44 -12.85
C ASN A 26 -36.97 11.79 -11.40
N LEU A 27 -37.93 12.02 -10.51
CA LEU A 27 -37.64 12.28 -9.09
C LEU A 27 -36.99 11.06 -8.42
N LEU A 28 -37.48 9.86 -8.71
CA LEU A 28 -36.92 8.62 -8.19
C LEU A 28 -35.48 8.44 -8.71
N TYR A 29 -35.24 8.63 -10.01
CA TYR A 29 -33.92 8.55 -10.60
C TYR A 29 -32.93 9.54 -9.99
N GLN A 30 -33.35 10.79 -9.77
CA GLN A 30 -32.50 11.79 -9.10
C GLN A 30 -32.18 11.39 -7.65
N SER A 31 -33.18 10.87 -6.93
CA SER A 31 -32.99 10.38 -5.55
C SER A 31 -32.00 9.21 -5.50
N GLU A 32 -32.12 8.25 -6.42
CA GLU A 32 -31.18 7.10 -6.47
C GLU A 32 -29.76 7.53 -6.84
N ARG A 33 -29.61 8.48 -7.77
CA ARG A 33 -28.28 9.06 -8.08
C ARG A 33 -27.66 9.78 -6.88
N ALA A 34 -28.45 10.53 -6.12
CA ALA A 34 -27.96 11.20 -4.92
C ALA A 34 -27.51 10.19 -3.85
N ARG A 35 -28.30 9.13 -3.62
CA ARG A 35 -27.93 8.05 -2.69
C ARG A 35 -26.67 7.31 -3.13
N ALA A 36 -26.53 7.03 -4.43
CA ALA A 36 -25.34 6.38 -4.96
C ALA A 36 -24.08 7.23 -4.70
N ALA A 37 -24.16 8.54 -4.95
CA ALA A 37 -23.06 9.46 -4.68
C ALA A 37 -22.72 9.58 -3.17
N GLU A 38 -23.73 9.60 -2.30
CA GLU A 38 -23.52 9.59 -0.85
C GLU A 38 -22.85 8.29 -0.36
N LEU A 39 -23.26 7.15 -0.92
CA LEU A 39 -22.68 5.86 -0.57
C LEU A 39 -21.23 5.77 -1.03
N GLU A 40 -20.92 6.22 -2.25
CA GLU A 40 -19.57 6.25 -2.80
C GLU A 40 -18.63 7.11 -1.94
N GLU A 41 -19.09 8.29 -1.54
CA GLU A 41 -18.33 9.17 -0.65
C GLU A 41 -18.15 8.56 0.75
N ALA A 42 -19.18 7.87 1.29
CA ALA A 42 -19.05 7.19 2.58
C ALA A 42 -18.06 6.03 2.54
N LEU A 43 -18.07 5.24 1.45
CA LEU A 43 -17.09 4.17 1.22
C LEU A 43 -15.67 4.73 1.13
N ARG A 44 -15.45 5.80 0.37
CA ARG A 44 -14.14 6.45 0.26
C ARG A 44 -13.61 6.92 1.61
N ARG A 45 -14.45 7.56 2.43
CA ARG A 45 -14.07 8.01 3.79
C ARG A 45 -13.75 6.83 4.71
N LEU A 46 -14.48 5.74 4.57
CA LEU A 46 -14.23 4.52 5.34
C LEU A 46 -12.87 3.92 4.97
N GLU A 47 -12.56 3.82 3.69
CA GLU A 47 -11.27 3.32 3.19
C GLU A 47 -10.10 4.18 3.66
N GLU A 48 -10.23 5.51 3.58
CA GLU A 48 -9.22 6.44 4.10
C GLU A 48 -9.00 6.24 5.62
N SER A 49 -10.09 6.08 6.38
CA SER A 49 -10.01 5.84 7.82
C SER A 49 -9.35 4.51 8.16
N TYR A 50 -9.63 3.45 7.38
CA TYR A 50 -8.94 2.17 7.54
C TYR A 50 -7.45 2.28 7.25
N LEU A 51 -7.06 2.97 6.18
CA LEU A 51 -5.66 3.18 5.84
C LEU A 51 -4.92 3.93 6.95
N ASP A 52 -5.53 4.99 7.50
CA ASP A 52 -4.95 5.75 8.60
C ASP A 52 -4.81 4.91 9.88
N MET A 53 -5.78 4.03 10.16
CA MET A 53 -5.70 3.09 11.28
C MET A 53 -4.56 2.09 11.09
N VAL A 54 -4.43 1.49 9.90
CA VAL A 54 -3.34 0.54 9.59
C VAL A 54 -1.99 1.24 9.68
N LYS A 55 -1.84 2.45 9.15
CA LYS A 55 -0.63 3.27 9.29
C LYS A 55 -0.27 3.53 10.76
N THR A 56 -1.27 3.84 11.56
CA THR A 56 -1.06 4.10 12.99
C THR A 56 -0.61 2.83 13.72
N LEU A 57 -1.21 1.68 13.42
CA LEU A 57 -0.81 0.39 13.99
C LEU A 57 0.62 0.01 13.57
N ALA A 58 0.93 0.12 12.28
CA ALA A 58 2.27 -0.12 11.75
C ALA A 58 3.31 0.77 12.45
N PHE A 59 3.02 2.05 12.59
CA PHE A 59 3.89 2.99 13.31
C PHE A 59 4.10 2.60 14.80
N VAL A 60 3.05 2.18 15.51
CA VAL A 60 3.18 1.75 16.90
C VAL A 60 4.08 0.51 17.03
N VAL A 61 4.00 -0.40 16.06
CA VAL A 61 4.86 -1.58 15.99
C VAL A 61 6.31 -1.19 15.75
N GLU A 62 6.54 -0.35 14.75
CA GLU A 62 7.88 0.13 14.39
C GLU A 62 8.48 1.13 15.38
N ALA A 63 7.68 1.70 16.30
CA ALA A 63 8.21 2.55 17.37
C ALA A 63 9.23 1.85 18.28
N LYS A 64 9.30 0.50 18.21
CA LYS A 64 10.36 -0.29 18.85
C LYS A 64 11.63 -0.43 18.01
N ASP A 65 11.54 -0.21 16.70
CA ASP A 65 12.65 -0.22 15.76
C ASP A 65 13.08 1.24 15.48
N PRO A 66 14.37 1.56 15.34
CA PRO A 66 14.82 2.90 14.92
C PRO A 66 14.30 3.34 13.54
N THR A 67 13.63 2.48 12.80
CA THR A 67 12.91 2.83 11.56
C THR A 67 11.79 3.82 11.87
N THR A 68 11.76 4.91 11.15
CA THR A 68 10.85 6.03 11.40
C THR A 68 9.53 5.87 10.65
N ARG A 69 8.45 6.51 11.16
CA ARG A 69 7.17 6.67 10.43
C ARG A 69 7.38 7.10 8.97
N ALA A 70 8.40 7.91 8.74
CA ALA A 70 8.78 8.38 7.41
C ALA A 70 9.16 7.23 6.46
N HIS A 71 9.78 6.15 6.95
CA HIS A 71 10.10 4.95 6.17
C HIS A 71 8.82 4.26 5.64
N LEU A 72 7.84 4.02 6.51
CA LEU A 72 6.55 3.41 6.13
C LEU A 72 5.84 4.20 5.03
N ASP A 73 5.75 5.51 5.19
CA ASP A 73 5.09 6.35 4.21
C ASP A 73 5.86 6.37 2.88
N ARG A 74 7.21 6.42 2.90
CA ARG A 74 8.01 6.44 1.67
C ARG A 74 7.99 5.10 0.94
N THR A 75 8.21 3.98 1.65
CA THR A 75 8.16 2.63 1.03
C THR A 75 6.79 2.33 0.45
N HIS A 76 5.71 2.72 1.14
CA HIS A 76 4.35 2.63 0.61
C HIS A 76 4.17 3.42 -0.69
N ASP A 77 4.65 4.67 -0.74
CA ASP A 77 4.47 5.53 -1.91
C ASP A 77 5.34 5.05 -3.09
N TYR A 78 6.58 4.59 -2.87
CA TYR A 78 7.41 3.95 -3.90
C TYR A 78 6.76 2.68 -4.44
N ALA A 79 6.29 1.80 -3.55
CA ALA A 79 5.70 0.53 -3.96
C ALA A 79 4.38 0.74 -4.72
N THR A 80 3.58 1.74 -4.33
CA THR A 80 2.38 2.12 -5.06
C THR A 80 2.72 2.66 -6.46
N ALA A 81 3.76 3.51 -6.56
CA ALA A 81 4.21 4.03 -7.85
C ALA A 81 4.77 2.92 -8.76
N LEU A 82 5.53 1.97 -8.21
CA LEU A 82 6.02 0.81 -8.97
C LEU A 82 4.88 -0.11 -9.40
N ALA A 83 3.94 -0.41 -8.51
CA ALA A 83 2.76 -1.21 -8.82
C ALA A 83 1.96 -0.59 -9.97
N GLN A 84 1.80 0.73 -9.99
CA GLN A 84 1.12 1.44 -11.08
C GLN A 84 1.78 1.26 -12.45
N VAL A 85 3.12 1.13 -12.49
CA VAL A 85 3.88 0.88 -13.72
C VAL A 85 3.75 -0.58 -14.17
N VAL A 86 3.71 -1.51 -13.21
CA VAL A 86 3.71 -2.96 -13.48
C VAL A 86 2.31 -3.46 -13.80
N ASP A 87 1.32 -3.08 -12.99
CA ASP A 87 -0.06 -3.51 -13.11
C ASP A 87 -0.98 -2.50 -12.38
N ALA A 88 -1.78 -1.75 -13.14
CA ALA A 88 -2.67 -0.73 -12.60
C ALA A 88 -3.81 -1.32 -11.74
N ASP A 89 -4.26 -2.55 -12.02
CA ASP A 89 -5.28 -3.23 -11.23
C ASP A 89 -4.70 -3.64 -9.86
N LEU A 90 -3.47 -4.14 -9.86
CA LEU A 90 -2.73 -4.45 -8.63
C LEU A 90 -2.49 -3.19 -7.79
N ALA A 91 -2.15 -2.07 -8.42
CA ALA A 91 -1.95 -0.79 -7.73
C ALA A 91 -3.22 -0.24 -7.06
N SER A 92 -4.39 -0.59 -7.58
CA SER A 92 -5.68 -0.20 -7.03
C SER A 92 -6.15 -1.11 -5.88
N ASP A 93 -5.49 -2.25 -5.65
CA ASP A 93 -5.82 -3.15 -4.54
C ASP A 93 -5.38 -2.55 -3.19
N HIS A 94 -6.37 -2.09 -2.42
CA HIS A 94 -6.14 -1.55 -1.08
C HIS A 94 -5.47 -2.56 -0.13
N CYS A 95 -5.75 -3.85 -0.30
CA CYS A 95 -5.18 -4.89 0.54
C CYS A 95 -3.66 -5.03 0.33
N LEU A 96 -3.19 -4.84 -0.90
CA LEU A 96 -1.76 -4.79 -1.22
C LEU A 96 -1.06 -3.66 -0.47
N ARG A 97 -1.68 -2.48 -0.45
CA ARG A 97 -1.16 -1.30 0.26
C ARG A 97 -1.03 -1.54 1.76
N TYR A 98 -1.93 -2.32 2.37
CA TYR A 98 -1.79 -2.74 3.76
C TYR A 98 -0.60 -3.68 3.96
N GLY A 99 -0.31 -4.54 3.00
CA GLY A 99 0.88 -5.39 3.02
C GLY A 99 2.18 -4.59 3.07
N PHE A 100 2.27 -3.53 2.29
CA PHE A 100 3.41 -2.62 2.30
C PHE A 100 3.61 -1.93 3.67
N LEU A 101 2.53 -1.54 4.32
CA LEU A 101 2.57 -0.90 5.63
C LEU A 101 2.86 -1.87 6.76
N LEU A 102 2.40 -3.11 6.65
CA LEU A 102 2.46 -4.11 7.71
C LEU A 102 3.58 -5.14 7.51
N HIS A 103 4.47 -4.96 6.52
CA HIS A 103 5.51 -5.93 6.19
C HIS A 103 6.31 -6.39 7.40
N ASP A 104 6.63 -5.48 8.29
CA ASP A 104 7.44 -5.66 9.48
C ASP A 104 6.64 -5.84 10.78
N VAL A 105 5.30 -6.00 10.71
CA VAL A 105 4.44 -6.13 11.89
C VAL A 105 4.88 -7.22 12.87
N GLY A 106 5.49 -8.28 12.35
CA GLY A 106 6.00 -9.39 13.16
C GLY A 106 7.20 -9.07 14.05
N LYS A 107 7.88 -7.95 13.82
CA LYS A 107 8.98 -7.48 14.69
C LYS A 107 8.54 -7.23 16.14
N VAL A 108 7.23 -7.05 16.37
CA VAL A 108 6.68 -7.03 17.75
C VAL A 108 7.04 -8.29 18.53
N GLY A 109 7.11 -9.43 17.87
CA GLY A 109 7.45 -10.71 18.48
C GLY A 109 8.96 -10.93 18.68
N VAL A 110 9.80 -10.07 18.11
CA VAL A 110 11.26 -10.15 18.28
C VAL A 110 11.67 -9.51 19.61
N PRO A 111 12.50 -10.18 20.44
CA PRO A 111 13.02 -9.59 21.68
C PRO A 111 13.75 -8.28 21.42
N GLU A 112 13.48 -7.27 22.25
CA GLU A 112 14.08 -5.93 22.12
C GLU A 112 15.62 -5.95 22.15
N ALA A 113 16.20 -6.86 22.94
CA ALA A 113 17.65 -7.05 23.01
C ALA A 113 18.28 -7.48 21.67
N ILE A 114 17.51 -8.16 20.80
CA ILE A 114 17.92 -8.57 19.46
C ILE A 114 17.63 -7.44 18.47
N LEU A 115 16.40 -6.90 18.52
CA LEU A 115 15.96 -5.86 17.61
C LEU A 115 16.84 -4.60 17.67
N ASN A 116 17.21 -4.18 18.89
CA ASN A 116 17.99 -2.97 19.16
C ASN A 116 19.45 -3.26 19.56
N LYS A 117 19.98 -4.44 19.20
CA LYS A 117 21.36 -4.80 19.53
C LYS A 117 22.35 -3.81 18.91
N PRO A 118 23.23 -3.18 19.70
CA PRO A 118 24.26 -2.29 19.18
C PRO A 118 25.43 -3.10 18.59
N GLY A 119 25.23 -3.73 17.44
CA GLY A 119 26.23 -4.53 16.74
C GLY A 119 25.61 -5.62 15.86
N PRO A 120 26.43 -6.44 15.21
CA PRO A 120 25.93 -7.52 14.37
C PRO A 120 25.22 -8.59 15.22
N LEU A 121 24.16 -9.17 14.67
CA LEU A 121 23.49 -10.33 15.24
C LEU A 121 24.37 -11.57 15.04
N ASP A 122 24.40 -12.45 16.05
CA ASP A 122 24.96 -13.78 15.91
C ASP A 122 23.99 -14.74 15.19
N GLU A 123 24.39 -16.00 14.98
CA GLU A 123 23.58 -16.97 14.21
C GLU A 123 22.25 -17.28 14.91
N GLU A 124 22.21 -17.39 16.24
CA GLU A 124 20.98 -17.68 16.99
C GLU A 124 20.03 -16.49 16.96
N GLU A 125 20.55 -15.28 17.13
CA GLU A 125 19.78 -14.04 17.03
C GLU A 125 19.23 -13.83 15.62
N TRP A 126 20.01 -14.18 14.59
CA TRP A 126 19.55 -14.14 13.20
C TRP A 126 18.41 -15.13 12.94
N LEU A 127 18.45 -16.33 13.53
CA LEU A 127 17.32 -17.26 13.44
C LEU A 127 16.04 -16.65 13.99
N ILE A 128 16.11 -15.98 15.15
CA ILE A 128 14.96 -15.32 15.75
C ILE A 128 14.48 -14.14 14.89
N MET A 129 15.41 -13.29 14.41
CA MET A 129 15.07 -12.16 13.55
C MET A 129 14.37 -12.60 12.27
N ARG A 130 14.82 -13.68 11.63
CA ARG A 130 14.20 -14.22 10.41
C ARG A 130 12.81 -14.83 10.60
N MET A 131 12.34 -14.96 11.83
CA MET A 131 10.99 -15.44 12.10
C MET A 131 9.94 -14.32 12.02
N HIS A 132 10.31 -13.03 11.97
CA HIS A 132 9.32 -11.95 11.99
C HIS A 132 8.32 -12.01 10.82
N PRO A 133 8.64 -12.45 9.58
CA PRO A 133 7.64 -12.57 8.54
C PRO A 133 6.53 -13.56 8.91
N GLU A 134 6.90 -14.73 9.43
CA GLU A 134 5.92 -15.74 9.87
C GLU A 134 5.13 -15.29 11.12
N MET A 135 5.77 -14.62 12.06
CA MET A 135 5.10 -14.00 13.21
C MET A 135 4.08 -12.95 12.72
N GLY A 136 4.46 -12.12 11.75
CA GLY A 136 3.58 -11.13 11.13
C GLY A 136 2.36 -11.77 10.48
N VAL A 137 2.56 -12.84 9.70
CA VAL A 137 1.46 -13.62 9.11
C VAL A 137 0.51 -14.14 10.18
N GLN A 138 1.03 -14.72 11.27
CA GLN A 138 0.20 -15.21 12.37
C GLN A 138 -0.64 -14.09 13.00
N MET A 139 -0.08 -12.90 13.19
CA MET A 139 -0.78 -11.74 13.77
C MET A 139 -1.95 -11.26 12.91
N VAL A 140 -1.80 -11.28 11.58
CA VAL A 140 -2.83 -10.77 10.67
C VAL A 140 -3.77 -11.84 10.12
N SER A 141 -3.50 -13.13 10.32
CA SER A 141 -4.23 -14.25 9.75
C SER A 141 -5.73 -14.30 10.10
N GLY A 142 -6.12 -13.68 11.22
CA GLY A 142 -7.53 -13.55 11.61
C GLY A 142 -8.32 -12.49 10.85
N ILE A 143 -7.67 -11.63 10.07
CA ILE A 143 -8.26 -10.50 9.37
C ILE A 143 -8.43 -10.86 7.90
N LYS A 144 -9.62 -11.33 7.51
CA LYS A 144 -9.88 -11.82 6.14
C LYS A 144 -9.59 -10.79 5.05
N SER A 145 -9.81 -9.50 5.31
CA SER A 145 -9.56 -8.41 4.38
C SER A 145 -8.07 -8.17 4.10
N LEU A 146 -7.16 -8.76 4.86
CA LEU A 146 -5.72 -8.65 4.67
C LEU A 146 -5.12 -9.84 3.90
N GLY A 147 -5.94 -10.71 3.29
CA GLY A 147 -5.45 -11.88 2.55
C GLY A 147 -4.31 -11.60 1.58
N PRO A 148 -4.44 -10.64 0.63
CA PRO A 148 -3.36 -10.25 -0.28
C PRO A 148 -2.14 -9.63 0.42
N ALA A 149 -2.34 -8.93 1.55
CA ALA A 149 -1.26 -8.35 2.34
C ALA A 149 -0.31 -9.41 2.94
N VAL A 150 -0.84 -10.61 3.24
CA VAL A 150 -0.08 -11.71 3.82
C VAL A 150 1.10 -12.13 2.93
N GLU A 151 0.95 -12.05 1.61
CA GLU A 151 2.01 -12.39 0.66
C GLU A 151 3.22 -11.46 0.82
N VAL A 152 2.99 -10.16 0.96
CA VAL A 152 4.06 -9.18 1.19
C VAL A 152 4.70 -9.41 2.55
N ILE A 153 3.89 -9.54 3.61
CA ILE A 153 4.38 -9.75 4.99
C ILE A 153 5.26 -11.00 5.07
N ARG A 154 4.86 -12.10 4.42
CA ARG A 154 5.63 -13.34 4.43
C ARG A 154 6.91 -13.25 3.64
N SER A 155 6.87 -12.65 2.44
CA SER A 155 7.87 -12.87 1.40
C SER A 155 8.70 -11.64 1.04
N HIS A 156 8.60 -10.52 1.78
CA HIS A 156 9.35 -9.30 1.46
C HIS A 156 10.87 -9.43 1.62
N HIS A 157 11.35 -10.45 2.31
CA HIS A 157 12.77 -10.79 2.44
C HIS A 157 13.22 -11.95 1.54
N GLU A 158 12.31 -12.46 0.69
CA GLU A 158 12.73 -13.41 -0.35
C GLU A 158 13.60 -12.69 -1.39
N ARG A 159 14.50 -13.45 -1.99
CA ARG A 159 15.44 -12.96 -3.00
C ARG A 159 15.27 -13.74 -4.29
N TRP A 160 15.39 -13.06 -5.39
CA TRP A 160 15.26 -13.69 -6.72
C TRP A 160 16.13 -14.93 -6.89
N ASP A 161 17.32 -14.93 -6.29
CA ASP A 161 18.31 -16.02 -6.33
C ASP A 161 18.02 -17.19 -5.34
N GLY A 162 16.91 -17.13 -4.59
CA GLY A 162 16.53 -18.15 -3.61
C GLY A 162 17.33 -18.13 -2.30
N ARG A 163 18.20 -17.14 -2.10
CA ARG A 163 18.98 -16.98 -0.87
C ARG A 163 18.27 -16.12 0.19
N GLY A 164 16.97 -15.85 -0.03
CA GLY A 164 16.11 -15.12 0.87
C GLY A 164 15.56 -15.97 2.01
N TYR A 165 14.63 -15.42 2.73
CA TYR A 165 13.89 -16.10 3.80
C TYR A 165 12.45 -15.57 3.86
N PRO A 166 11.49 -16.30 4.49
CA PRO A 166 11.66 -17.52 5.29
C PRO A 166 11.66 -18.82 4.48
N SER A 167 11.14 -18.84 3.24
CA SER A 167 10.89 -20.06 2.48
C SER A 167 11.98 -20.39 1.44
N GLY A 168 12.83 -19.41 1.07
CA GLY A 168 13.85 -19.56 0.04
C GLY A 168 13.26 -19.70 -1.36
N LEU A 169 12.18 -18.99 -1.65
CA LEU A 169 11.51 -18.98 -2.96
C LEU A 169 12.43 -18.43 -4.04
N VAL A 170 12.36 -19.00 -5.26
CA VAL A 170 13.22 -18.63 -6.38
C VAL A 170 12.42 -17.99 -7.51
N GLY A 171 12.88 -16.87 -8.02
CA GLY A 171 12.31 -16.26 -9.22
C GLY A 171 10.84 -15.93 -9.08
N GLU A 172 10.02 -16.44 -9.99
CA GLU A 172 8.56 -16.19 -10.03
C GLU A 172 7.76 -16.96 -8.97
N GLU A 173 8.36 -17.85 -8.20
CA GLU A 173 7.72 -18.43 -7.02
C GLU A 173 7.47 -17.37 -5.95
N ILE A 174 8.25 -16.28 -5.96
CA ILE A 174 8.03 -15.14 -5.07
C ILE A 174 6.79 -14.38 -5.56
N PRO A 175 5.78 -14.13 -4.71
CA PRO A 175 4.61 -13.35 -5.08
C PRO A 175 4.98 -11.99 -5.69
N LEU A 176 4.27 -11.58 -6.75
CA LEU A 176 4.56 -10.32 -7.47
C LEU A 176 4.57 -9.12 -6.52
N SER A 177 3.64 -9.08 -5.58
CA SER A 177 3.52 -8.06 -4.55
C SER A 177 4.79 -7.92 -3.68
N ALA A 178 5.39 -9.05 -3.31
CA ALA A 178 6.64 -9.09 -2.54
C ALA A 178 7.84 -8.69 -3.40
N ARG A 179 7.88 -9.09 -4.69
CA ARG A 179 8.93 -8.68 -5.65
C ARG A 179 8.92 -7.16 -5.87
N ILE A 180 7.73 -6.55 -5.98
CA ILE A 180 7.56 -5.08 -6.06
C ILE A 180 8.10 -4.43 -4.79
N PHE A 181 7.65 -4.93 -3.63
CA PHE A 181 7.98 -4.31 -2.36
C PHE A 181 9.47 -4.38 -2.03
N SER A 182 10.14 -5.51 -2.30
CA SER A 182 11.56 -5.71 -1.98
C SER A 182 12.49 -4.68 -2.62
N VAL A 183 12.19 -4.24 -3.86
CA VAL A 183 12.94 -3.17 -4.55
C VAL A 183 12.76 -1.84 -3.82
N CYS A 184 11.52 -1.50 -3.48
CA CYS A 184 11.17 -0.22 -2.85
C CYS A 184 11.71 -0.11 -1.42
N ASP A 185 11.61 -1.19 -0.64
CA ASP A 185 12.16 -1.25 0.71
C ASP A 185 13.69 -1.12 0.71
N ALA A 186 14.38 -1.86 -0.16
CA ALA A 186 15.82 -1.76 -0.30
C ALA A 186 16.26 -0.35 -0.75
N PHE A 187 15.54 0.27 -1.67
CA PHE A 187 15.83 1.62 -2.14
C PHE A 187 15.68 2.65 -1.01
N ASP A 188 14.55 2.62 -0.28
CA ASP A 188 14.36 3.51 0.87
C ASP A 188 15.38 3.26 1.98
N ALA A 189 15.69 2.00 2.25
CA ALA A 189 16.72 1.65 3.20
C ALA A 189 18.10 2.23 2.79
N MET A 190 18.44 2.26 1.51
CA MET A 190 19.70 2.81 1.02
C MET A 190 19.73 4.35 1.06
N THR A 191 18.61 5.00 0.78
CA THR A 191 18.50 6.46 0.68
C THR A 191 18.10 7.15 1.99
N SER A 192 18.01 6.39 3.09
CA SER A 192 17.68 6.91 4.43
C SER A 192 18.86 6.75 5.38
N ASP A 193 19.05 7.74 6.27
CA ASP A 193 20.00 7.65 7.36
C ASP A 193 19.58 6.55 8.35
N ARG A 194 20.53 5.71 8.73
CA ARG A 194 20.37 4.70 9.78
C ARG A 194 21.42 4.93 10.88
N PRO A 195 21.19 4.45 12.12
CA PRO A 195 22.12 4.68 13.23
C PRO A 195 23.59 4.36 12.91
N TYR A 196 23.81 3.41 11.98
CA TYR A 196 25.15 2.90 11.65
C TYR A 196 25.62 3.28 10.24
N ARG A 197 24.79 3.98 9.42
CA ARG A 197 25.09 4.28 8.02
C ARG A 197 24.35 5.53 7.55
N ARG A 198 25.08 6.45 6.92
CA ARG A 198 24.47 7.58 6.19
C ARG A 198 23.74 7.11 4.92
N ALA A 199 22.74 7.88 4.53
CA ALA A 199 22.05 7.69 3.26
C ALA A 199 23.02 7.73 2.07
N LEU A 200 22.80 6.86 1.10
CA LEU A 200 23.47 6.94 -0.19
C LEU A 200 22.83 8.06 -1.03
N PRO A 201 23.60 8.72 -1.90
CA PRO A 201 23.05 9.56 -2.96
C PRO A 201 22.07 8.76 -3.83
N PHE A 202 21.06 9.45 -4.38
CA PHE A 202 20.01 8.85 -5.21
C PHE A 202 20.56 7.96 -6.33
N GLU A 203 21.52 8.49 -7.11
CA GLU A 203 22.13 7.78 -8.24
C GLU A 203 22.85 6.49 -7.79
N GLN A 204 23.55 6.54 -6.67
CA GLN A 204 24.23 5.36 -6.13
C GLN A 204 23.24 4.29 -5.65
N ALA A 205 22.11 4.69 -5.08
CA ALA A 205 21.06 3.75 -4.69
C ALA A 205 20.40 3.10 -5.93
N VAL A 206 20.18 3.86 -7.00
CA VAL A 206 19.70 3.33 -8.29
C VAL A 206 20.71 2.33 -8.87
N ASP A 207 22.01 2.65 -8.86
CA ASP A 207 23.07 1.74 -9.32
C ASP A 207 23.07 0.42 -8.52
N GLN A 208 22.82 0.48 -7.21
CA GLN A 208 22.73 -0.72 -6.37
C GLN A 208 21.49 -1.58 -6.70
N ILE A 209 20.35 -0.96 -7.01
CA ILE A 209 19.17 -1.71 -7.49
C ILE A 209 19.51 -2.43 -8.80
N ILE A 210 20.15 -1.74 -9.75
CA ILE A 210 20.55 -2.32 -11.03
C ILE A 210 21.55 -3.46 -10.82
N ALA A 211 22.55 -3.27 -9.96
CA ALA A 211 23.55 -4.28 -9.65
C ALA A 211 22.95 -5.53 -8.96
N GLY A 212 21.86 -5.37 -8.21
CA GLY A 212 21.13 -6.47 -7.57
C GLY A 212 20.19 -7.24 -8.49
N THR A 213 20.04 -6.81 -9.75
CA THR A 213 19.14 -7.43 -10.73
C THR A 213 19.53 -8.89 -11.00
N GLY A 214 18.54 -9.78 -10.97
CA GLY A 214 18.74 -11.23 -11.18
C GLY A 214 19.37 -11.98 -10.00
N THR A 215 19.71 -11.26 -8.91
CA THR A 215 20.19 -11.85 -7.65
C THR A 215 19.26 -11.51 -6.49
N GLN A 216 19.32 -10.30 -6.00
CA GLN A 216 18.39 -9.85 -4.96
C GLN A 216 17.01 -9.52 -5.53
N PHE A 217 16.96 -8.85 -6.66
CA PHE A 217 15.75 -8.30 -7.25
C PHE A 217 15.33 -9.01 -8.53
N ASP A 218 14.01 -9.11 -8.73
CA ASP A 218 13.43 -9.48 -10.01
C ASP A 218 13.88 -8.50 -11.10
N PRO A 219 14.43 -9.00 -12.23
CA PRO A 219 14.88 -8.15 -13.33
C PRO A 219 13.80 -7.21 -13.87
N ALA A 220 12.55 -7.69 -13.99
CA ALA A 220 11.44 -6.89 -14.47
C ALA A 220 11.06 -5.78 -13.48
N MET A 221 11.05 -6.08 -12.17
CA MET A 221 10.73 -5.10 -11.12
C MET A 221 11.82 -4.05 -10.98
N ALA A 222 13.09 -4.44 -11.01
CA ALA A 222 14.21 -3.50 -11.00
C ALA A 222 14.16 -2.55 -12.21
N GLN A 223 13.94 -3.07 -13.41
CA GLN A 223 13.80 -2.27 -14.62
C GLN A 223 12.57 -1.34 -14.57
N ALA A 224 11.43 -1.84 -14.11
CA ALA A 224 10.22 -1.03 -13.96
C ALA A 224 10.42 0.10 -12.94
N PHE A 225 11.12 -0.17 -11.82
CA PHE A 225 11.41 0.83 -10.79
C PHE A 225 12.22 2.01 -11.34
N VAL A 226 13.31 1.73 -12.06
CA VAL A 226 14.13 2.81 -12.65
C VAL A 226 13.42 3.54 -13.80
N SER A 227 12.40 2.95 -14.39
CA SER A 227 11.57 3.56 -15.45
C SER A 227 10.43 4.42 -14.92
N ILE A 228 10.21 4.47 -13.59
CA ILE A 228 9.17 5.34 -13.01
C ILE A 228 9.42 6.80 -13.46
N THR A 229 8.42 7.38 -14.10
CA THR A 229 8.50 8.75 -14.59
C THR A 229 8.75 9.73 -13.42
N ASN A 230 9.82 10.50 -13.52
CA ASN A 230 10.25 11.46 -12.48
C ASN A 230 10.58 10.79 -11.11
N LEU A 231 11.18 9.59 -11.11
CA LEU A 231 11.55 8.88 -9.88
C LEU A 231 12.38 9.77 -8.92
N GLU A 232 13.34 10.53 -9.45
CA GLU A 232 14.14 11.48 -8.66
C GLU A 232 13.29 12.59 -8.02
N ALA A 233 12.34 13.14 -8.77
CA ALA A 233 11.41 14.15 -8.23
C ALA A 233 10.46 13.54 -7.18
N LEU A 234 9.99 12.32 -7.38
CA LEU A 234 9.23 11.56 -6.38
C LEU A 234 10.08 11.39 -5.10
N HIS A 235 11.31 10.91 -5.24
CA HIS A 235 12.25 10.73 -4.13
C HIS A 235 12.45 12.04 -3.34
N ALA A 236 12.79 13.13 -4.01
CA ALA A 236 13.01 14.44 -3.39
C ALA A 236 11.74 14.95 -2.66
N SER A 237 10.57 14.76 -3.26
CA SER A 237 9.27 15.13 -2.67
C SER A 237 9.00 14.33 -1.39
N LEU A 238 9.19 13.01 -1.41
CA LEU A 238 8.96 12.14 -0.27
C LEU A 238 9.91 12.46 0.89
N HIS A 239 11.22 12.64 0.61
CA HIS A 239 12.18 13.00 1.63
C HIS A 239 11.95 14.39 2.22
N THR A 240 11.43 15.35 1.45
CA THR A 240 11.02 16.67 1.95
C THR A 240 9.75 16.58 2.81
N ARG A 241 8.76 15.80 2.36
CA ARG A 241 7.45 15.66 3.03
C ARG A 241 7.56 14.96 4.38
N PHE A 242 8.44 13.97 4.48
CA PHE A 242 8.60 13.10 5.65
C PHE A 242 9.93 13.35 6.39
N SER A 243 10.55 14.51 6.19
CA SER A 243 11.74 14.91 6.97
C SER A 243 11.38 15.14 8.44
N PRO A 244 12.22 14.70 9.41
CA PRO A 244 12.02 14.96 10.85
C PRO A 244 11.94 16.46 11.21
N HIS A 245 12.26 17.36 10.28
CA HIS A 245 12.13 18.80 10.44
C HIS A 245 10.91 19.41 9.72
N SER A 246 10.00 18.56 9.22
CA SER A 246 8.79 19.02 8.55
C SER A 246 7.86 19.76 9.55
N PRO A 247 7.08 20.77 9.11
CA PRO A 247 6.16 21.52 9.99
C PRO A 247 5.12 20.65 10.70
N ARG A 248 4.81 19.44 10.17
CA ARG A 248 3.84 18.51 10.76
C ARG A 248 4.36 17.81 12.03
N GLU A 249 5.65 17.46 12.11
CA GLU A 249 6.20 16.83 13.31
C GLU A 249 6.41 17.82 14.47
N ARG A 250 6.59 19.11 14.18
CA ARG A 250 6.67 20.14 15.23
C ARG A 250 5.37 20.34 16.00
N ILE A 251 4.23 19.91 15.47
CA ILE A 251 2.91 20.01 16.13
C ILE A 251 2.69 18.85 17.10
N LEU A 252 3.29 17.67 16.84
CA LEU A 252 3.14 16.46 17.67
C LEU A 252 4.21 16.34 18.78
N ALA A 253 5.25 17.16 18.73
CA ALA A 253 6.33 17.23 19.73
C ALA A 253 6.11 18.31 20.82
N ARG A 254 4.93 18.92 20.86
CA ARG A 254 4.45 19.84 21.91
C ARG A 254 3.28 19.21 22.65
#